data_7f4c0ddaaca0de9e8c245648b78c14eb
#
_entry.id   7f4c0ddaaca0de9e8c245648b78c14eb
#
_cell.length_a   1.000
_cell.length_b   1.000
_cell.length_c   1.000
_cell.angle_alpha   90.00
_cell.angle_beta   90.00
_cell.angle_gamma   90.00
#
_symmetry.space_group_name_H-M   'P 1'
#
loop_
_entity.id
_entity.type
_entity.pdbx_description
1 polymer ?
#
loop_
_entity_poly.entity_id
_entity_poly.type
_entity_poly.pdbx_seq_one_letter_code
_entity_poly.pdbx_strand_id
1 'polypeptide(L)'
;MALRERGYETIMVNSNPETVSTDYDTSDKLYFEPLTLEHVLEIVQREQPVGVIVQLGGQTPLKLTRPLEAAGVPILGTSPDSIDIAEDRRRFEQIARELGVAQPPNGTATSVEAAVEVATRVGYPVLVRPSYVLGGRAMEIVYDEPSLREYFTRAVRVSEDRPVLIDSFLEDAFEADVDAIRDADGTVVIGGVMQHIEQAGIHSGDSACVLPPYLIGPDAQRTMREHTIAFANALKVVGLINVQYAMKDGVVYRSEEHTSELQSLRHL
;
A
#
# COMPACT_ATOMS: atom_id res chain seq x y z
N MET A 1 20.64 -10.39 9.11
CA MET A 1 21.25 -10.49 10.45
C MET A 1 20.36 -11.23 11.44
N ALA A 2 19.20 -10.74 11.85
CA ALA A 2 18.36 -11.34 12.89
C ALA A 2 17.98 -12.83 12.65
N LEU A 3 17.73 -13.26 11.44
CA LEU A 3 17.46 -14.67 11.11
C LEU A 3 18.71 -15.54 11.27
N ARG A 4 19.89 -15.04 10.85
CA ARG A 4 21.17 -15.74 11.02
C ARG A 4 21.52 -15.94 12.49
N GLU A 5 21.28 -14.92 13.32
CA GLU A 5 21.47 -15.00 14.79
C GLU A 5 20.57 -16.07 15.43
N ARG A 6 19.45 -16.39 14.78
CA ARG A 6 18.52 -17.45 15.19
C ARG A 6 18.84 -18.81 14.53
N GLY A 7 19.94 -18.91 13.80
CA GLY A 7 20.43 -20.16 13.18
C GLY A 7 19.74 -20.51 11.84
N TYR A 8 19.07 -19.56 11.20
CA TYR A 8 18.52 -19.77 9.84
C TYR A 8 19.55 -19.38 8.79
N GLU A 9 19.68 -20.20 7.76
CA GLU A 9 20.33 -19.82 6.50
C GLU A 9 19.40 -18.88 5.74
N THR A 10 19.94 -17.77 5.26
CA THR A 10 19.15 -16.73 4.55
C THR A 10 19.49 -16.72 3.08
N ILE A 11 18.46 -16.73 2.24
CA ILE A 11 18.58 -16.72 0.78
C ILE A 11 17.87 -15.47 0.27
N MET A 12 18.62 -14.61 -0.44
CA MET A 12 18.09 -13.43 -1.11
C MET A 12 17.90 -13.73 -2.61
N VAL A 13 16.75 -13.34 -3.13
CA VAL A 13 16.47 -13.35 -4.57
C VAL A 13 16.11 -11.95 -5.00
N ASN A 14 16.88 -11.37 -5.89
CA ASN A 14 16.63 -10.03 -6.43
C ASN A 14 17.31 -9.87 -7.79
N SER A 15 16.66 -9.24 -8.75
CA SER A 15 17.23 -8.94 -10.07
C SER A 15 18.01 -7.61 -10.12
N ASN A 16 17.93 -6.78 -9.07
CA ASN A 16 18.62 -5.50 -9.00
C ASN A 16 19.96 -5.65 -8.24
N PRO A 17 21.12 -5.46 -8.89
CA PRO A 17 22.41 -5.53 -8.22
C PRO A 17 22.79 -4.27 -7.43
N GLU A 18 22.04 -3.17 -7.58
CA GLU A 18 22.35 -1.87 -7.00
C GLU A 18 21.48 -1.56 -5.78
N THR A 19 21.23 -2.53 -4.93
CA THR A 19 20.44 -2.36 -3.71
C THR A 19 21.13 -3.02 -2.53
N VAL A 20 21.00 -2.44 -1.34
CA VAL A 20 21.61 -2.95 -0.10
C VAL A 20 21.25 -4.42 0.18
N SER A 21 20.06 -4.86 -0.22
CA SER A 21 19.64 -6.27 -0.04
C SER A 21 20.48 -7.28 -0.84
N THR A 22 21.21 -6.81 -1.85
CA THR A 22 22.09 -7.65 -2.68
C THR A 22 23.59 -7.48 -2.34
N ASP A 23 23.91 -6.76 -1.27
CA ASP A 23 25.28 -6.70 -0.77
C ASP A 23 25.71 -8.07 -0.27
N TYR A 24 26.97 -8.41 -0.47
CA TYR A 24 27.56 -9.74 -0.25
C TYR A 24 27.44 -10.25 1.19
N ASP A 25 27.21 -9.38 2.15
CA ASP A 25 27.11 -9.70 3.59
C ASP A 25 25.66 -9.72 4.11
N THR A 26 24.68 -9.38 3.28
CA THR A 26 23.27 -9.26 3.68
C THR A 26 22.61 -10.63 3.86
N SER A 27 22.94 -11.60 3.02
CA SER A 27 22.41 -12.98 3.06
C SER A 27 23.51 -14.01 2.95
N ASP A 28 23.20 -15.27 3.28
CA ASP A 28 24.16 -16.38 3.16
C ASP A 28 24.25 -16.86 1.69
N LYS A 29 23.15 -16.75 0.93
CA LYS A 29 23.08 -17.03 -0.49
C LYS A 29 22.35 -15.92 -1.21
N LEU A 30 22.82 -15.60 -2.41
CA LEU A 30 22.25 -14.57 -3.27
C LEU A 30 22.01 -15.13 -4.68
N TYR A 31 20.78 -14.97 -5.16
CA TYR A 31 20.38 -15.28 -6.53
C TYR A 31 20.00 -14.00 -7.25
N PHE A 32 20.72 -13.68 -8.33
CA PHE A 32 20.37 -12.61 -9.26
C PHE A 32 19.45 -13.15 -10.35
N GLU A 33 18.19 -13.33 -10.00
CA GLU A 33 17.19 -13.88 -10.92
C GLU A 33 15.97 -12.98 -10.99
N PRO A 34 15.24 -13.01 -12.11
CA PRO A 34 13.96 -12.32 -12.21
C PRO A 34 12.97 -12.83 -11.16
N LEU A 35 12.21 -11.91 -10.56
CA LEU A 35 11.17 -12.26 -9.60
C LEU A 35 9.90 -12.73 -10.33
N THR A 36 10.03 -13.86 -11.05
CA THR A 36 8.89 -14.58 -11.66
C THR A 36 8.65 -15.89 -10.94
N LEU A 37 7.44 -16.43 -11.09
CA LEU A 37 7.08 -17.68 -10.42
C LEU A 37 8.03 -18.82 -10.75
N GLU A 38 8.40 -18.95 -12.02
CA GLU A 38 9.24 -20.03 -12.54
C GLU A 38 10.63 -20.00 -11.89
N HIS A 39 11.29 -18.84 -11.89
CA HIS A 39 12.63 -18.70 -11.32
C HIS A 39 12.63 -18.90 -9.80
N VAL A 40 11.61 -18.37 -9.11
CA VAL A 40 11.51 -18.55 -7.66
C VAL A 40 11.23 -20.02 -7.30
N LEU A 41 10.39 -20.73 -8.06
CA LEU A 41 10.14 -22.15 -7.83
C LEU A 41 11.39 -23.03 -8.08
N GLU A 42 12.20 -22.72 -9.09
CA GLU A 42 13.49 -23.38 -9.33
C GLU A 42 14.43 -23.24 -8.12
N ILE A 43 14.51 -22.04 -7.56
CA ILE A 43 15.31 -21.77 -6.35
C ILE A 43 14.73 -22.54 -5.15
N VAL A 44 13.40 -22.51 -4.96
CA VAL A 44 12.73 -23.25 -3.87
C VAL A 44 12.99 -24.75 -3.99
N GLN A 45 12.90 -25.31 -5.20
CA GLN A 45 13.18 -26.74 -5.43
C GLN A 45 14.64 -27.10 -5.14
N ARG A 46 15.57 -26.21 -5.46
CA ARG A 46 17.01 -26.42 -5.25
C ARG A 46 17.39 -26.29 -3.77
N GLU A 47 16.91 -25.25 -3.11
CA GLU A 47 17.34 -24.86 -1.76
C GLU A 47 16.48 -25.47 -0.66
N GLN A 48 15.26 -25.92 -0.97
CA GLN A 48 14.29 -26.49 -0.02
C GLN A 48 14.12 -25.64 1.26
N PRO A 49 13.84 -24.33 1.13
CA PRO A 49 13.73 -23.46 2.30
C PRO A 49 12.52 -23.84 3.17
N VAL A 50 12.55 -23.44 4.43
CA VAL A 50 11.39 -23.59 5.34
C VAL A 50 10.20 -22.76 4.90
N GLY A 51 10.42 -21.72 4.09
CA GLY A 51 9.38 -20.89 3.49
C GLY A 51 9.95 -19.62 2.86
N VAL A 52 9.07 -18.82 2.28
CA VAL A 52 9.41 -17.60 1.55
C VAL A 52 8.79 -16.37 2.21
N ILE A 53 9.57 -15.31 2.40
CA ILE A 53 9.09 -14.00 2.84
C ILE A 53 8.91 -13.14 1.58
N VAL A 54 7.69 -12.69 1.34
CA VAL A 54 7.31 -11.90 0.15
C VAL A 54 7.11 -10.40 0.44
N GLN A 55 7.06 -10.02 1.72
CA GLN A 55 6.69 -8.68 2.14
C GLN A 55 7.82 -7.63 2.06
N LEU A 56 9.07 -8.03 1.82
CA LEU A 56 10.23 -7.15 1.93
C LEU A 56 10.75 -6.64 0.57
N GLY A 57 9.97 -6.73 -0.48
CA GLY A 57 10.42 -6.38 -1.84
C GLY A 57 9.44 -5.53 -2.65
N GLY A 58 8.46 -4.89 -2.01
CA GLY A 58 7.41 -4.10 -2.68
C GLY A 58 6.43 -4.98 -3.45
N GLN A 59 5.77 -4.41 -4.45
CA GLN A 59 4.68 -5.04 -5.20
C GLN A 59 5.06 -6.29 -5.99
N THR A 60 6.30 -6.40 -6.47
CA THR A 60 6.71 -7.50 -7.33
C THR A 60 6.66 -8.86 -6.60
N PRO A 61 7.31 -9.03 -5.43
CA PRO A 61 7.20 -10.30 -4.69
C PRO A 61 5.81 -10.50 -4.08
N LEU A 62 5.07 -9.44 -3.72
CA LEU A 62 3.69 -9.58 -3.22
C LEU A 62 2.77 -10.26 -4.23
N LYS A 63 2.91 -9.95 -5.53
CA LYS A 63 2.14 -10.61 -6.60
C LYS A 63 2.44 -12.10 -6.75
N LEU A 64 3.57 -12.57 -6.24
CA LEU A 64 3.92 -13.99 -6.24
C LEU A 64 3.28 -14.78 -5.09
N THR A 65 2.67 -14.11 -4.11
CA THR A 65 2.13 -14.75 -2.89
C THR A 65 1.16 -15.87 -3.22
N ARG A 66 0.09 -15.57 -3.97
CA ARG A 66 -0.92 -16.58 -4.35
C ARG A 66 -0.37 -17.67 -5.29
N PRO A 67 0.40 -17.34 -6.33
CA PRO A 67 1.04 -18.38 -7.16
C PRO A 67 1.97 -19.32 -6.40
N LEU A 68 2.77 -18.81 -5.47
CA LEU A 68 3.65 -19.63 -4.61
C LEU A 68 2.84 -20.49 -3.64
N GLU A 69 1.82 -19.95 -2.99
CA GLU A 69 0.90 -20.72 -2.13
C GLU A 69 0.23 -21.85 -2.91
N ALA A 70 -0.28 -21.58 -4.13
CA ALA A 70 -0.88 -22.59 -5.00
C ALA A 70 0.10 -23.69 -5.43
N ALA A 71 1.40 -23.38 -5.52
CA ALA A 71 2.48 -24.32 -5.78
C ALA A 71 2.94 -25.08 -4.51
N GLY A 72 2.31 -24.86 -3.35
CA GLY A 72 2.62 -25.52 -2.09
C GLY A 72 3.83 -24.95 -1.34
N VAL A 73 4.29 -23.76 -1.71
CA VAL A 73 5.41 -23.08 -1.04
C VAL A 73 4.89 -22.37 0.21
N PRO A 74 5.45 -22.66 1.42
CA PRO A 74 5.05 -21.96 2.63
C PRO A 74 5.40 -20.47 2.56
N ILE A 75 4.42 -19.61 2.79
CA ILE A 75 4.62 -18.16 2.93
C ILE A 75 4.81 -17.83 4.40
N LEU A 76 5.93 -17.21 4.73
CA LEU A 76 6.27 -16.77 6.08
C LEU A 76 5.88 -15.31 6.30
N GLY A 77 5.38 -15.01 7.49
CA GLY A 77 4.89 -13.69 7.83
C GLY A 77 3.37 -13.59 7.72
N THR A 78 2.86 -12.49 7.18
CA THR A 78 1.43 -12.27 6.97
C THR A 78 0.86 -13.29 5.97
N SER A 79 -0.32 -13.83 6.29
CA SER A 79 -0.95 -14.86 5.44
C SER A 79 -1.28 -14.34 4.04
N PRO A 80 -1.26 -15.22 3.02
CA PRO A 80 -1.65 -14.84 1.65
C PRO A 80 -3.04 -14.20 1.57
N ASP A 81 -4.01 -14.67 2.35
CA ASP A 81 -5.35 -14.08 2.36
C ASP A 81 -5.36 -12.66 2.96
N SER A 82 -4.60 -12.44 4.02
CA SER A 82 -4.47 -11.10 4.63
C SER A 82 -3.76 -10.11 3.70
N ILE A 83 -2.76 -10.55 2.95
CA ILE A 83 -2.10 -9.75 1.90
C ILE A 83 -3.13 -9.41 0.81
N ASP A 84 -3.89 -10.38 0.35
CA ASP A 84 -4.92 -10.20 -0.68
C ASP A 84 -6.04 -9.24 -0.23
N ILE A 85 -6.46 -9.32 1.04
CA ILE A 85 -7.41 -8.35 1.62
C ILE A 85 -6.84 -6.93 1.59
N ALA A 86 -5.55 -6.77 1.93
CA ALA A 86 -4.91 -5.47 1.94
C ALA A 86 -4.79 -4.86 0.53
N GLU A 87 -4.62 -5.70 -0.49
CA GLU A 87 -4.53 -5.31 -1.90
C GLU A 87 -5.92 -5.13 -2.56
N ASP A 88 -6.97 -5.79 -2.06
CA ASP A 88 -8.32 -5.66 -2.59
C ASP A 88 -9.05 -4.45 -1.97
N ARG A 89 -9.28 -3.41 -2.78
CA ARG A 89 -9.93 -2.18 -2.36
C ARG A 89 -11.26 -2.43 -1.65
N ARG A 90 -12.12 -3.30 -2.18
CA ARG A 90 -13.47 -3.53 -1.62
C ARG A 90 -13.41 -4.23 -0.27
N ARG A 91 -12.56 -5.25 -0.17
CA ARG A 91 -12.33 -5.99 1.08
C ARG A 91 -11.74 -5.07 2.14
N PHE A 92 -10.77 -4.23 1.75
CA PHE A 92 -10.14 -3.28 2.66
C PHE A 92 -11.10 -2.17 3.11
N GLU A 93 -11.88 -1.57 2.20
CA GLU A 93 -12.93 -0.58 2.52
C GLU A 93 -13.95 -1.13 3.52
N GLN A 94 -14.32 -2.40 3.41
CA GLN A 94 -15.20 -3.04 4.37
C GLN A 94 -14.57 -3.07 5.77
N ILE A 95 -13.30 -3.48 5.89
CA ILE A 95 -12.57 -3.48 7.16
C ILE A 95 -12.49 -2.07 7.74
N ALA A 96 -12.11 -1.07 6.94
CA ALA A 96 -12.02 0.31 7.40
C ALA A 96 -13.37 0.82 7.94
N ARG A 97 -14.48 0.47 7.28
CA ARG A 97 -15.83 0.80 7.73
C ARG A 97 -16.19 0.09 9.04
N GLU A 98 -15.89 -1.19 9.17
CA GLU A 98 -16.12 -1.96 10.41
C GLU A 98 -15.31 -1.41 11.58
N LEU A 99 -14.12 -0.89 11.32
CA LEU A 99 -13.26 -0.24 12.32
C LEU A 99 -13.65 1.22 12.60
N GLY A 100 -14.62 1.79 11.87
CA GLY A 100 -15.03 3.18 12.01
C GLY A 100 -13.98 4.20 11.54
N VAL A 101 -13.05 3.78 10.68
CA VAL A 101 -12.03 4.66 10.13
C VAL A 101 -12.60 5.45 8.96
N ALA A 102 -12.51 6.78 9.05
CA ALA A 102 -13.00 7.67 8.00
C ALA A 102 -12.19 7.48 6.70
N GLN A 103 -12.91 7.46 5.60
CA GLN A 103 -12.34 7.43 4.25
C GLN A 103 -12.87 8.61 3.47
N PRO A 104 -12.11 9.20 2.54
CA PRO A 104 -12.65 10.21 1.65
C PRO A 104 -13.87 9.66 0.90
N PRO A 105 -14.93 10.45 0.73
CA PRO A 105 -16.07 10.04 -0.09
C PRO A 105 -15.59 9.65 -1.50
N ASN A 106 -16.10 8.54 -2.02
CA ASN A 106 -15.66 8.01 -3.29
C ASN A 106 -16.77 7.31 -4.07
N GLY A 107 -16.45 6.91 -5.29
CA GLY A 107 -17.29 6.07 -6.12
C GLY A 107 -16.60 5.63 -7.40
N THR A 108 -17.31 4.78 -8.15
CA THR A 108 -16.82 4.26 -9.44
C THR A 108 -17.86 4.55 -10.52
N ALA A 109 -17.39 4.82 -11.73
CA ALA A 109 -18.24 5.09 -12.88
C ALA A 109 -17.71 4.38 -14.14
N THR A 110 -18.66 3.89 -14.95
CA THR A 110 -18.38 3.27 -16.26
C THR A 110 -18.95 4.10 -17.42
N SER A 111 -19.61 5.22 -17.11
CA SER A 111 -20.11 6.20 -18.08
C SER A 111 -19.89 7.62 -17.59
N VAL A 112 -19.94 8.57 -18.52
CA VAL A 112 -19.77 10.00 -18.20
C VAL A 112 -20.87 10.47 -17.26
N GLU A 113 -22.11 10.06 -17.49
CA GLU A 113 -23.26 10.44 -16.67
C GLU A 113 -23.13 9.90 -15.24
N ALA A 114 -22.78 8.63 -15.10
CA ALA A 114 -22.49 8.05 -13.78
C ALA A 114 -21.32 8.75 -13.08
N ALA A 115 -20.31 9.18 -13.83
CA ALA A 115 -19.19 9.94 -13.28
C ALA A 115 -19.62 11.31 -12.72
N VAL A 116 -20.46 12.02 -13.45
CA VAL A 116 -21.02 13.31 -12.99
C VAL A 116 -21.89 13.13 -11.73
N GLU A 117 -22.73 12.09 -11.70
CA GLU A 117 -23.54 11.77 -10.50
C GLU A 117 -22.67 11.49 -9.28
N VAL A 118 -21.62 10.68 -9.45
CA VAL A 118 -20.66 10.38 -8.37
C VAL A 118 -19.95 11.65 -7.92
N ALA A 119 -19.37 12.44 -8.84
CA ALA A 119 -18.64 13.65 -8.51
C ALA A 119 -19.53 14.71 -7.84
N THR A 120 -20.80 14.85 -8.26
CA THR A 120 -21.76 15.74 -7.63
C THR A 120 -22.07 15.31 -6.18
N ARG A 121 -22.20 14.00 -5.94
CA ARG A 121 -22.44 13.45 -4.60
C ARG A 121 -21.21 13.58 -3.70
N VAL A 122 -20.01 13.35 -4.24
CA VAL A 122 -18.72 13.39 -3.53
C VAL A 122 -18.32 14.85 -3.23
N GLY A 123 -18.62 15.75 -4.15
CA GLY A 123 -18.23 17.17 -4.12
C GLY A 123 -16.89 17.42 -4.80
N TYR A 124 -16.83 18.47 -5.64
CA TYR A 124 -15.57 18.93 -6.26
C TYR A 124 -14.68 19.67 -5.26
N PRO A 125 -13.34 19.60 -5.42
CA PRO A 125 -12.62 18.87 -6.46
C PRO A 125 -12.59 17.37 -6.21
N VAL A 126 -12.50 16.61 -7.31
CA VAL A 126 -12.37 15.15 -7.28
C VAL A 126 -11.09 14.70 -7.96
N LEU A 127 -10.50 13.64 -7.43
CA LEU A 127 -9.42 12.90 -8.07
C LEU A 127 -10.02 11.81 -8.94
N VAL A 128 -9.71 11.81 -10.22
CA VAL A 128 -10.22 10.84 -11.18
C VAL A 128 -9.07 9.98 -11.69
N ARG A 129 -9.26 8.65 -11.66
CA ARG A 129 -8.24 7.69 -12.09
C ARG A 129 -8.84 6.43 -12.69
N PRO A 130 -8.25 5.84 -13.73
CA PRO A 130 -8.64 4.51 -14.20
C PRO A 130 -8.33 3.44 -13.15
N SER A 131 -9.16 2.40 -13.01
CA SER A 131 -9.01 1.35 -11.99
C SER A 131 -7.72 0.50 -12.12
N TYR A 132 -6.98 0.64 -13.21
CA TYR A 132 -5.87 -0.26 -13.55
C TYR A 132 -4.62 0.46 -14.08
N VAL A 133 -4.32 1.63 -13.57
CA VAL A 133 -3.08 2.33 -13.93
C VAL A 133 -2.13 2.32 -12.74
N LEU A 134 -0.99 1.67 -12.91
CA LEU A 134 0.13 1.72 -11.96
C LEU A 134 0.92 3.02 -12.15
N GLY A 135 1.23 3.71 -11.07
CA GLY A 135 2.21 4.78 -11.04
C GLY A 135 1.73 6.13 -11.53
N GLY A 136 0.57 6.62 -11.10
CA GLY A 136 0.15 8.02 -11.29
C GLY A 136 -0.12 8.46 -12.73
N ARG A 137 0.07 7.60 -13.71
CA ARG A 137 -0.26 7.91 -15.11
C ARG A 137 -1.77 7.98 -15.29
N ALA A 138 -2.25 9.10 -15.83
CA ALA A 138 -3.66 9.39 -16.07
C ALA A 138 -4.51 9.66 -14.81
N MET A 139 -3.93 9.98 -13.64
CA MET A 139 -4.67 10.62 -12.55
C MET A 139 -4.78 12.12 -12.83
N GLU A 140 -5.94 12.69 -12.51
CA GLU A 140 -6.18 14.12 -12.70
C GLU A 140 -7.10 14.66 -11.61
N ILE A 141 -6.76 15.82 -11.05
CA ILE A 141 -7.64 16.55 -10.14
C ILE A 141 -8.58 17.40 -11.00
N VAL A 142 -9.87 17.20 -10.80
CA VAL A 142 -10.92 17.82 -11.60
C VAL A 142 -11.77 18.71 -10.70
N TYR A 143 -11.90 19.97 -11.09
CA TYR A 143 -12.55 21.02 -10.30
C TYR A 143 -14.00 21.29 -10.69
N ASP A 144 -14.43 20.81 -11.85
CA ASP A 144 -15.77 21.05 -12.38
C ASP A 144 -16.26 19.94 -13.31
N GLU A 145 -17.56 19.97 -13.62
CA GLU A 145 -18.19 18.98 -14.48
C GLU A 145 -17.65 19.01 -15.95
N PRO A 146 -17.42 20.16 -16.59
CA PRO A 146 -16.84 20.20 -17.94
C PRO A 146 -15.51 19.46 -18.05
N SER A 147 -14.59 19.72 -17.12
CA SER A 147 -13.29 19.06 -17.06
C SER A 147 -13.42 17.57 -16.79
N LEU A 148 -14.37 17.16 -15.93
CA LEU A 148 -14.66 15.76 -15.69
C LEU A 148 -15.11 15.02 -16.95
N ARG A 149 -16.02 15.62 -17.75
CA ARG A 149 -16.50 15.04 -18.99
C ARG A 149 -15.37 14.88 -20.02
N GLU A 150 -14.50 15.86 -20.11
CA GLU A 150 -13.32 15.79 -20.99
C GLU A 150 -12.38 14.67 -20.57
N TYR A 151 -12.00 14.63 -19.30
CA TYR A 151 -11.11 13.60 -18.75
C TYR A 151 -11.70 12.21 -18.93
N PHE A 152 -12.97 12.01 -18.56
CA PHE A 152 -13.62 10.71 -18.64
C PHE A 152 -13.63 10.17 -20.07
N THR A 153 -13.88 11.04 -21.04
CA THR A 153 -13.84 10.68 -22.47
C THR A 153 -12.46 10.19 -22.89
N ARG A 154 -11.39 10.81 -22.38
CA ARG A 154 -10.00 10.38 -22.65
C ARG A 154 -9.68 9.06 -21.94
N ALA A 155 -10.02 8.94 -20.67
CA ALA A 155 -9.74 7.76 -19.85
C ALA A 155 -10.48 6.52 -20.33
N VAL A 156 -11.75 6.66 -20.72
CA VAL A 156 -12.57 5.55 -21.26
C VAL A 156 -12.05 5.06 -22.62
N ARG A 157 -11.47 5.93 -23.44
CA ARG A 157 -10.81 5.50 -24.69
C ARG A 157 -9.58 4.63 -24.47
N VAL A 158 -8.93 4.77 -23.31
CA VAL A 158 -7.74 4.00 -22.93
C VAL A 158 -8.11 2.66 -22.25
N SER A 159 -9.33 2.52 -21.73
CA SER A 159 -9.77 1.37 -20.92
C SER A 159 -11.26 1.09 -21.08
N GLU A 160 -11.68 0.59 -22.25
CA GLU A 160 -13.10 0.47 -22.66
C GLU A 160 -13.99 -0.39 -21.74
N ASP A 161 -13.42 -1.34 -20.98
CA ASP A 161 -14.17 -2.27 -20.11
C ASP A 161 -13.94 -2.10 -18.60
N ARG A 162 -13.36 -0.95 -18.15
CA ARG A 162 -12.93 -0.82 -16.75
C ARG A 162 -13.42 0.46 -16.11
N PRO A 163 -13.96 0.39 -14.87
CA PRO A 163 -14.51 1.58 -14.23
C PRO A 163 -13.42 2.62 -13.94
N VAL A 164 -13.83 3.88 -13.95
CA VAL A 164 -13.05 5.01 -13.47
C VAL A 164 -13.37 5.23 -12.01
N LEU A 165 -12.35 5.43 -11.19
CA LEU A 165 -12.47 5.77 -9.78
C LEU A 165 -12.58 7.29 -9.66
N ILE A 166 -13.45 7.74 -8.77
CA ILE A 166 -13.70 9.15 -8.48
C ILE A 166 -13.67 9.29 -6.97
N ASP A 167 -12.64 9.94 -6.47
CA ASP A 167 -12.40 10.12 -5.04
C ASP A 167 -12.46 11.61 -4.71
N SER A 168 -12.96 11.98 -3.53
CA SER A 168 -12.88 13.36 -3.06
C SER A 168 -11.41 13.76 -2.90
N PHE A 169 -11.00 14.86 -3.54
CA PHE A 169 -9.67 15.39 -3.36
C PHE A 169 -9.61 16.28 -2.11
N LEU A 170 -8.77 15.91 -1.17
CA LEU A 170 -8.61 16.65 0.08
C LEU A 170 -7.56 17.75 -0.10
N GLU A 171 -7.95 18.87 -0.72
CA GLU A 171 -7.04 20.03 -0.85
C GLU A 171 -6.51 20.50 0.50
N ASP A 172 -5.24 20.90 0.53
CA ASP A 172 -4.56 21.37 1.74
C ASP A 172 -4.56 20.37 2.92
N ALA A 173 -4.76 19.09 2.64
CA ALA A 173 -4.60 18.06 3.66
C ALA A 173 -3.12 17.84 3.99
N PHE A 174 -2.84 17.49 5.24
CA PHE A 174 -1.54 16.97 5.64
C PHE A 174 -1.53 15.46 5.50
N GLU A 175 -0.54 14.92 4.83
CA GLU A 175 -0.36 13.49 4.74
C GLU A 175 0.65 12.98 5.76
N ALA A 176 0.42 11.77 6.23
CA ALA A 176 1.32 11.07 7.14
C ALA A 176 1.31 9.57 6.89
N ASP A 177 2.48 8.97 7.05
CA ASP A 177 2.66 7.53 7.12
C ASP A 177 2.80 7.09 8.57
N VAL A 178 2.21 5.96 8.91
CA VAL A 178 2.41 5.29 10.18
C VAL A 178 2.94 3.90 9.94
N ASP A 179 4.18 3.68 10.38
CA ASP A 179 4.80 2.36 10.35
C ASP A 179 4.58 1.63 11.67
N ALA A 180 4.27 0.35 11.57
CA ALA A 180 4.14 -0.53 12.72
C ALA A 180 4.66 -1.93 12.42
N ILE A 181 4.99 -2.65 13.49
CA ILE A 181 5.32 -4.07 13.46
C ILE A 181 4.32 -4.79 14.36
N ARG A 182 3.77 -5.89 13.86
CA ARG A 182 2.94 -6.78 14.66
C ARG A 182 3.55 -8.18 14.66
N ASP A 183 3.62 -8.79 15.84
CA ASP A 183 4.06 -10.18 15.99
C ASP A 183 2.89 -11.19 15.81
N ALA A 184 3.23 -12.48 15.84
CA ALA A 184 2.24 -13.55 15.71
C ALA A 184 1.27 -13.61 16.90
N ASP A 185 1.68 -13.12 18.07
CA ASP A 185 0.88 -13.11 19.31
C ASP A 185 -0.11 -11.93 19.36
N GLY A 186 0.01 -10.98 18.41
CA GLY A 186 -0.89 -9.85 18.31
C GLY A 186 -0.37 -8.57 18.96
N THR A 187 0.87 -8.55 19.45
CA THR A 187 1.51 -7.34 19.96
C THR A 187 1.85 -6.41 18.82
N VAL A 188 1.39 -5.17 18.87
CA VAL A 188 1.67 -4.13 17.87
C VAL A 188 2.58 -3.06 18.46
N VAL A 189 3.67 -2.76 17.77
CA VAL A 189 4.57 -1.66 18.11
C VAL A 189 4.55 -0.65 16.98
N ILE A 190 4.19 0.60 17.30
CA ILE A 190 4.24 1.71 16.36
C ILE A 190 5.69 2.19 16.26
N GLY A 191 6.25 2.17 15.05
CA GLY A 191 7.58 2.68 14.74
C GLY A 191 7.63 4.21 14.75
N GLY A 192 6.65 4.85 14.13
CA GLY A 192 6.54 6.30 14.08
C GLY A 192 5.33 6.79 13.32
N VAL A 193 5.06 8.09 13.45
CA VAL A 193 4.16 8.86 12.60
C VAL A 193 5.03 9.84 11.84
N MET A 194 5.13 9.68 10.54
CA MET A 194 5.97 10.50 9.65
C MET A 194 5.07 11.46 8.87
N GLN A 195 5.23 12.76 9.10
CA GLN A 195 4.48 13.77 8.35
C GLN A 195 5.19 14.07 7.04
N HIS A 196 4.44 14.11 5.93
CA HIS A 196 4.93 14.57 4.64
C HIS A 196 5.09 16.10 4.63
N ILE A 197 6.14 16.57 3.95
CA ILE A 197 6.39 18.00 3.77
C ILE A 197 5.68 18.49 2.52
N GLU A 198 5.62 17.68 1.49
CA GLU A 198 4.94 17.96 0.24
C GLU A 198 3.42 17.97 0.43
N GLN A 199 2.75 18.62 -0.51
CA GLN A 199 1.28 18.69 -0.53
C GLN A 199 0.66 17.32 -0.76
N ALA A 200 -0.55 17.11 -0.22
CA ALA A 200 -1.33 15.92 -0.46
C ALA A 200 -1.49 15.61 -1.96
N GLY A 201 -1.39 14.33 -2.31
CA GLY A 201 -1.42 13.85 -3.69
C GLY A 201 -0.04 13.64 -4.32
N ILE A 202 1.05 13.95 -3.63
CA ILE A 202 2.40 13.57 -4.05
C ILE A 202 2.74 12.22 -3.45
N HIS A 203 3.22 11.30 -4.30
CA HIS A 203 3.57 9.95 -3.86
C HIS A 203 4.53 9.96 -2.67
N SER A 204 4.28 9.14 -1.65
CA SER A 204 5.08 9.09 -0.42
C SER A 204 6.57 8.84 -0.69
N GLY A 205 6.90 8.06 -1.71
CA GLY A 205 8.28 7.81 -2.13
C GLY A 205 9.01 9.02 -2.73
N ASP A 206 8.25 10.04 -3.16
CA ASP A 206 8.76 11.29 -3.74
C ASP A 206 8.64 12.45 -2.74
N SER A 207 8.13 12.21 -1.54
CA SER A 207 7.94 13.20 -0.48
C SER A 207 9.03 13.10 0.57
N ALA A 208 9.50 14.26 1.04
CA ALA A 208 10.31 14.32 2.24
C ALA A 208 9.42 14.16 3.48
N CYS A 209 9.90 13.41 4.46
CA CYS A 209 9.16 13.16 5.70
C CYS A 209 9.87 13.74 6.91
N VAL A 210 9.11 14.19 7.89
CA VAL A 210 9.61 14.67 9.16
C VAL A 210 9.10 13.83 10.33
N LEU A 211 10.00 13.44 11.21
CA LEU A 211 9.74 12.67 12.42
C LEU A 211 10.48 13.31 13.60
N PRO A 212 9.78 13.68 14.69
CA PRO A 212 8.33 13.62 14.89
C PRO A 212 7.55 14.65 14.04
N PRO A 213 6.25 14.41 13.76
CA PRO A 213 5.43 15.38 13.03
C PRO A 213 5.28 16.69 13.82
N TYR A 214 5.26 17.82 13.10
CA TYR A 214 5.21 19.15 13.72
C TYR A 214 3.91 19.91 13.47
N LEU A 215 3.15 19.58 12.40
CA LEU A 215 1.84 20.19 12.11
C LEU A 215 0.68 19.28 12.53
N ILE A 216 0.91 17.99 12.69
CA ILE A 216 -0.10 17.02 13.12
C ILE A 216 -0.14 17.01 14.65
N GLY A 217 -1.23 17.51 15.22
CA GLY A 217 -1.39 17.60 16.67
C GLY A 217 -1.47 16.25 17.38
N PRO A 218 -1.26 16.23 18.72
CA PRO A 218 -1.19 14.97 19.49
C PRO A 218 -2.44 14.10 19.40
N ASP A 219 -3.62 14.68 19.29
CA ASP A 219 -4.89 13.95 19.20
C ASP A 219 -5.01 13.23 17.86
N ALA A 220 -4.65 13.87 16.75
CA ALA A 220 -4.63 13.23 15.44
C ALA A 220 -3.57 12.13 15.37
N GLN A 221 -2.37 12.37 15.93
CA GLN A 221 -1.34 11.33 16.03
C GLN A 221 -1.83 10.11 16.83
N ARG A 222 -2.54 10.34 17.94
CA ARG A 222 -3.14 9.24 18.72
C ARG A 222 -4.15 8.46 17.89
N THR A 223 -5.06 9.14 17.20
CA THR A 223 -6.05 8.53 16.32
C THR A 223 -5.38 7.68 15.23
N MET A 224 -4.36 8.22 14.56
CA MET A 224 -3.61 7.48 13.54
C MET A 224 -2.97 6.19 14.10
N ARG A 225 -2.37 6.27 15.29
CA ARG A 225 -1.78 5.10 15.97
C ARG A 225 -2.85 4.05 16.32
N GLU A 226 -3.98 4.47 16.89
CA GLU A 226 -5.10 3.58 17.24
C GLU A 226 -5.68 2.91 16.00
N HIS A 227 -5.90 3.64 14.91
CA HIS A 227 -6.35 3.08 13.64
C HIS A 227 -5.33 2.08 13.05
N THR A 228 -4.03 2.40 13.08
CA THR A 228 -2.98 1.49 12.60
C THR A 228 -2.95 0.19 13.39
N ILE A 229 -3.08 0.26 14.73
CA ILE A 229 -3.18 -0.92 15.59
C ILE A 229 -4.43 -1.75 15.24
N ALA A 230 -5.56 -1.09 15.01
CA ALA A 230 -6.80 -1.74 14.64
C ALA A 230 -6.68 -2.47 13.28
N PHE A 231 -6.11 -1.81 12.26
CA PHE A 231 -5.83 -2.44 10.96
C PHE A 231 -4.87 -3.63 11.07
N ALA A 232 -3.75 -3.47 11.79
CA ALA A 232 -2.78 -4.54 11.99
C ALA A 232 -3.42 -5.80 12.59
N ASN A 233 -4.34 -5.61 13.55
CA ASN A 233 -5.07 -6.70 14.20
C ASN A 233 -6.16 -7.30 13.30
N ALA A 234 -6.96 -6.48 12.62
CA ALA A 234 -8.02 -6.96 11.73
C ALA A 234 -7.44 -7.77 10.55
N LEU A 235 -6.33 -7.31 9.99
CA LEU A 235 -5.59 -8.00 8.92
C LEU A 235 -4.70 -9.13 9.43
N LYS A 236 -4.61 -9.35 10.75
CA LYS A 236 -3.73 -10.36 11.36
C LYS A 236 -2.31 -10.29 10.80
N VAL A 237 -1.79 -9.09 10.66
CA VAL A 237 -0.43 -8.87 10.13
C VAL A 237 0.60 -9.59 10.98
N VAL A 238 1.58 -10.22 10.34
CA VAL A 238 2.78 -10.74 10.99
C VAL A 238 3.98 -10.15 10.27
N GLY A 239 4.58 -9.16 10.86
CA GLY A 239 5.66 -8.35 10.27
C GLY A 239 5.29 -6.88 10.21
N LEU A 240 5.71 -6.20 9.15
CA LEU A 240 5.55 -4.77 8.95
C LEU A 240 4.17 -4.43 8.37
N ILE A 241 3.65 -3.28 8.76
CA ILE A 241 2.52 -2.61 8.14
C ILE A 241 2.78 -1.12 8.08
N ASN A 242 2.54 -0.52 6.92
CA ASN A 242 2.48 0.92 6.72
C ASN A 242 1.03 1.31 6.43
N VAL A 243 0.55 2.37 7.06
CA VAL A 243 -0.78 2.94 6.79
C VAL A 243 -0.64 4.43 6.52
N GLN A 244 -1.14 4.85 5.36
CA GLN A 244 -1.17 6.26 4.99
C GLN A 244 -2.47 6.93 5.44
N TYR A 245 -2.31 8.13 5.95
CA TYR A 245 -3.39 8.99 6.41
C TYR A 245 -3.33 10.36 5.78
N ALA A 246 -4.49 10.95 5.55
CA ALA A 246 -4.65 12.36 5.26
C ALA A 246 -5.42 13.03 6.41
N MET A 247 -5.00 14.20 6.85
CA MET A 247 -5.68 14.98 7.86
C MET A 247 -6.18 16.29 7.25
N LYS A 248 -7.49 16.51 7.34
CA LYS A 248 -8.13 17.77 6.92
C LYS A 248 -9.18 18.19 7.95
N ASP A 249 -9.19 19.46 8.31
CA ASP A 249 -10.17 20.05 9.24
C ASP A 249 -10.31 19.29 10.57
N GLY A 250 -9.19 18.73 11.06
CA GLY A 250 -9.15 17.95 12.30
C GLY A 250 -9.65 16.50 12.18
N VAL A 251 -10.07 16.07 11.00
CA VAL A 251 -10.49 14.70 10.73
C VAL A 251 -9.32 13.92 10.12
N VAL A 252 -9.07 12.73 10.66
CA VAL A 252 -8.08 11.79 10.14
C VAL A 252 -8.78 10.83 9.20
N TYR A 253 -8.41 10.89 7.93
CA TYR A 253 -8.85 9.97 6.89
C TYR A 253 -7.76 8.96 6.59
N ARG A 254 -8.13 7.73 6.29
CA ARG A 254 -7.21 6.82 5.63
C ARG A 254 -7.10 7.26 4.17
N SER A 255 -5.89 7.50 3.69
CA SER A 255 -5.65 7.84 2.28
C SER A 255 -5.88 6.62 1.40
N GLU A 256 -6.58 6.80 0.26
CA GLU A 256 -6.84 5.71 -0.69
C GLU A 256 -5.85 5.65 -1.85
N GLU A 257 -4.93 6.61 -1.92
CA GLU A 257 -3.99 6.69 -3.03
C GLU A 257 -3.01 5.53 -3.07
N HIS A 258 -2.79 4.91 -1.90
CA HIS A 258 -2.01 3.69 -1.80
C HIS A 258 -2.76 2.70 -0.92
N THR A 259 -3.03 1.52 -1.46
CA THR A 259 -3.32 0.33 -0.65
C THR A 259 -2.23 0.23 0.40
N SER A 260 -2.61 -0.11 1.64
CA SER A 260 -1.65 -0.33 2.72
C SER A 260 -0.54 -1.22 2.19
N GLU A 261 0.56 -0.59 1.82
CA GLU A 261 1.71 -1.34 1.37
C GLU A 261 2.26 -2.08 2.58
N LEU A 262 2.20 -3.39 2.53
CA LEU A 262 3.05 -4.24 3.34
C LEU A 262 4.47 -4.05 2.82
N GLN A 263 4.98 -2.81 2.92
CA GLN A 263 6.24 -2.41 2.30
C GLN A 263 7.45 -2.81 3.10
N SER A 264 8.46 -3.14 2.33
CA SER A 264 9.84 -3.13 2.79
C SER A 264 10.32 -1.71 3.03
N LEU A 265 11.05 -1.53 4.10
CA LEU A 265 11.93 -0.39 4.34
C LEU A 265 12.84 -0.18 3.12
N ARG A 266 12.50 0.72 2.24
CA ARG A 266 13.35 1.10 1.11
C ARG A 266 14.30 2.22 1.45
N HIS A 267 14.36 2.76 2.62
CA HIS A 267 15.36 3.76 3.00
C HIS A 267 15.54 3.78 4.53
N LEU A 268 16.45 3.01 5.01
CA LEU A 268 17.29 3.33 6.16
C LEU A 268 18.74 3.09 5.78
#